data_5be5a6bf5fd9cc4ede07d713281c68f1
#
_entry.id   5be5a6bf5fd9cc4ede07d713281c68f1
#
_cell.length_a   1.000
_cell.length_b   1.000
_cell.length_c   1.000
_cell.angle_alpha   90.00
_cell.angle_beta   90.00
_cell.angle_gamma   90.00
#
_symmetry.space_group_name_H-M   'P 1'
#
loop_
_entity.id
_entity.type
_entity.pdbx_description
1 polymer ?
#
loop_
_entity_poly.entity_id
_entity_poly.type
_entity_poly.pdbx_seq_one_letter_code
_entity_poly.pdbx_strand_id
1 'polypeptide(L)'
;MANSITAAPSVLSAGVLSALVNKLPVLSGISSVFSARPGSTGMSIQVPLIGTSTATAFGSGGYLTQDDATITAATVSLTQYKISSRFTPSNLKDYGADFFVNNFVQTASIGLAQKVMDTINTQVTAANYSTGNTTGADLSYAELVAAQKALDDAKAPSPRYAVLNSTYIADLRKDTTIVGNNVLGANIIRDGDLGIIAGARVYQFANLAANSENLAGWVAGPDAIAFASALPDSEGIPGFEVSNATDAGTGLGVQVLVGMEQSGFLNVTATLMFGAAVGRSTSLIRLKTA
;
A
#
# COMPACT_ATOMS: atom_id res chain seq x y z
N MET A 1 24.56 -8.73 37.69
CA MET A 1 24.55 -7.92 36.44
C MET A 1 23.11 -7.91 35.95
N ALA A 2 22.47 -6.76 35.98
CA ALA A 2 21.13 -6.62 35.41
C ALA A 2 21.28 -6.75 33.89
N ASN A 3 20.71 -7.80 33.31
CA ASN A 3 20.54 -7.88 31.85
C ASN A 3 19.57 -6.76 31.46
N SER A 4 20.09 -5.62 31.06
CA SER A 4 19.26 -4.60 30.41
C SER A 4 18.87 -5.15 29.05
N ILE A 5 17.66 -5.66 28.93
CA ILE A 5 17.03 -6.01 27.65
C ILE A 5 16.66 -4.67 27.00
N THR A 6 17.64 -4.02 26.44
CA THR A 6 17.44 -2.80 25.65
C THR A 6 17.42 -3.22 24.19
N ALA A 7 16.30 -3.78 23.76
CA ALA A 7 16.00 -3.71 22.34
C ALA A 7 15.84 -2.23 22.02
N ALA A 8 16.91 -1.62 21.50
CA ALA A 8 16.92 -0.19 21.23
C ALA A 8 15.70 0.14 20.36
N PRO A 9 14.80 1.06 20.75
CA PRO A 9 13.58 1.37 19.99
C PRO A 9 13.86 1.70 18.51
N SER A 10 15.05 2.23 18.24
CA SER A 10 15.53 2.52 16.87
C SER A 10 15.72 1.27 15.99
N VAL A 11 16.17 0.14 16.58
CA VAL A 11 16.30 -1.14 15.87
C VAL A 11 14.93 -1.71 15.55
N LEU A 12 13.99 -1.58 16.50
CA LEU A 12 12.61 -2.02 16.32
C LEU A 12 11.90 -1.21 15.24
N SER A 13 11.99 0.12 15.26
CA SER A 13 11.34 0.98 14.27
C SER A 13 11.88 0.75 12.86
N ALA A 14 13.20 0.64 12.71
CA ALA A 14 13.85 0.33 11.43
C ALA A 14 13.47 -1.08 10.93
N GLY A 15 13.43 -2.07 11.82
CA GLY A 15 13.03 -3.44 11.49
C GLY A 15 11.57 -3.54 11.03
N VAL A 16 10.64 -2.91 11.75
CA VAL A 16 9.23 -2.88 11.39
C VAL A 16 9.03 -2.17 10.05
N LEU A 17 9.69 -1.03 9.84
CA LEU A 17 9.59 -0.29 8.60
C LEU A 17 10.13 -1.10 7.41
N SER A 18 11.32 -1.69 7.52
CA SER A 18 11.90 -2.52 6.46
C SER A 18 11.00 -3.71 6.10
N ALA A 19 10.49 -4.41 7.12
CA ALA A 19 9.58 -5.52 6.91
C ALA A 19 8.23 -5.08 6.31
N LEU A 20 7.74 -3.90 6.66
CA LEU A 20 6.50 -3.32 6.14
C LEU A 20 6.64 -2.93 4.66
N VAL A 21 7.72 -2.24 4.29
CA VAL A 21 8.01 -1.84 2.90
C VAL A 21 8.09 -3.07 1.99
N ASN A 22 8.75 -4.13 2.44
CA ASN A 22 8.85 -5.38 1.68
C ASN A 22 7.48 -6.07 1.47
N LYS A 23 6.52 -5.83 2.35
CA LYS A 23 5.15 -6.39 2.25
C LYS A 23 4.19 -5.52 1.45
N LEU A 24 4.56 -4.27 1.17
CA LEU A 24 3.73 -3.28 0.48
C LEU A 24 4.35 -2.78 -0.83
N PRO A 25 4.81 -3.67 -1.73
CA PRO A 25 5.42 -3.24 -3.00
C PRO A 25 4.44 -2.45 -3.89
N VAL A 26 3.13 -2.59 -3.67
CA VAL A 26 2.07 -1.83 -4.38
C VAL A 26 2.21 -0.32 -4.17
N LEU A 27 2.71 0.13 -3.02
CA LEU A 27 2.85 1.57 -2.73
C LEU A 27 3.81 2.28 -3.69
N SER A 28 4.76 1.56 -4.28
CA SER A 28 5.64 2.13 -5.31
C SER A 28 4.91 2.50 -6.61
N GLY A 29 3.71 1.96 -6.82
CA GLY A 29 2.86 2.25 -7.98
C GLY A 29 1.75 3.28 -7.71
N ILE A 30 1.60 3.75 -6.49
CA ILE A 30 0.52 4.66 -6.06
C ILE A 30 1.09 6.07 -5.83
N SER A 31 0.32 7.10 -6.15
CA SER A 31 0.67 8.49 -5.79
C SER A 31 0.65 8.65 -4.27
N SER A 32 1.82 8.84 -3.67
CA SER A 32 1.98 8.92 -2.22
C SER A 32 2.66 10.22 -1.80
N VAL A 33 2.24 10.75 -0.65
CA VAL A 33 2.86 11.91 -0.01
C VAL A 33 3.12 11.60 1.46
N PHE A 34 4.35 11.86 1.89
CA PHE A 34 4.73 11.83 3.30
C PHE A 34 4.75 13.25 3.87
N SER A 35 4.06 13.48 4.98
CA SER A 35 4.13 14.73 5.71
C SER A 35 5.24 14.68 6.75
N ALA A 36 6.19 15.59 6.65
CA ALA A 36 7.23 15.77 7.67
C ALA A 36 6.71 16.39 8.98
N ARG A 37 5.50 16.97 8.96
CA ARG A 37 4.89 17.51 10.17
C ARG A 37 4.26 16.34 10.97
N PRO A 38 4.43 16.35 12.31
CA PRO A 38 3.70 15.41 13.15
C PRO A 38 2.20 15.50 12.87
N GLY A 39 1.58 14.34 12.69
CA GLY A 39 0.17 14.25 12.35
C GLY A 39 -0.69 13.96 13.59
N SER A 40 -1.90 14.45 13.59
CA SER A 40 -2.96 14.02 14.49
C SER A 40 -4.08 13.33 13.71
N THR A 41 -4.81 12.44 14.38
CA THR A 41 -5.97 11.77 13.76
C THR A 41 -6.97 12.81 13.27
N GLY A 42 -7.40 12.68 12.01
CA GLY A 42 -8.27 13.65 11.33
C GLY A 42 -7.55 14.74 10.56
N MET A 43 -6.21 14.85 10.65
CA MET A 43 -5.43 15.72 9.80
C MET A 43 -5.62 15.34 8.33
N SER A 44 -5.75 16.33 7.46
CA SER A 44 -5.90 16.12 6.02
C SER A 44 -4.64 16.58 5.28
N ILE A 45 -4.21 15.74 4.33
CA ILE A 45 -3.07 16.01 3.45
C ILE A 45 -3.58 16.04 2.01
N GLN A 46 -3.12 17.03 1.24
CA GLN A 46 -3.39 17.07 -0.20
C GLN A 46 -2.31 16.32 -0.96
N VAL A 47 -2.72 15.33 -1.73
CA VAL A 47 -1.87 14.55 -2.62
C VAL A 47 -2.04 15.08 -4.03
N PRO A 48 -1.00 15.66 -4.66
CA PRO A 48 -1.08 16.12 -6.02
C PRO A 48 -1.24 14.94 -6.98
N LEU A 49 -2.14 15.06 -7.94
CA LEU A 49 -2.38 14.06 -8.97
C LEU A 49 -1.79 14.56 -10.30
N ILE A 50 -1.43 13.61 -11.17
CA ILE A 50 -0.93 13.92 -12.50
C ILE A 50 -2.07 14.55 -13.31
N GLY A 51 -1.92 15.83 -13.64
CA GLY A 51 -2.86 16.54 -14.49
C GLY A 51 -2.74 16.13 -15.95
N THR A 52 -3.84 16.26 -16.70
CA THR A 52 -3.82 16.14 -18.16
C THR A 52 -3.90 17.53 -18.77
N SER A 53 -2.97 17.87 -19.65
CA SER A 53 -3.06 19.06 -20.48
C SER A 53 -3.27 18.65 -21.95
N THR A 54 -4.00 19.47 -22.70
CA THR A 54 -4.19 19.27 -24.14
C THR A 54 -3.34 20.29 -24.87
N ALA A 55 -2.49 19.82 -25.78
CA ALA A 55 -1.71 20.74 -26.62
C ALA A 55 -2.64 21.51 -27.56
N THR A 56 -2.52 22.82 -27.59
CA THR A 56 -3.23 23.69 -28.54
C THR A 56 -2.32 24.09 -29.69
N ALA A 57 -2.92 24.36 -30.82
CA ALA A 57 -2.16 24.85 -31.99
C ALA A 57 -1.60 26.25 -31.69
N PHE A 58 -0.35 26.48 -32.06
CA PHE A 58 0.27 27.81 -31.99
C PHE A 58 -0.52 28.81 -32.88
N GLY A 59 -1.19 29.74 -32.22
CA GLY A 59 -2.06 30.70 -32.88
C GLY A 59 -1.50 32.12 -32.90
N SER A 60 -2.28 33.09 -33.35
CA SER A 60 -1.91 34.51 -33.47
C SER A 60 -1.63 35.19 -32.12
N GLY A 61 -2.00 34.56 -30.99
CA GLY A 61 -1.68 35.01 -29.61
C GLY A 61 -0.22 34.75 -29.21
N GLY A 62 0.53 33.97 -29.99
CA GLY A 62 1.92 33.60 -29.71
C GLY A 62 2.10 32.85 -28.41
N TYR A 63 3.28 32.97 -27.80
CA TYR A 63 3.64 32.30 -26.51
C TYR A 63 2.97 32.91 -25.27
N LEU A 64 2.22 34.00 -25.41
CA LEU A 64 1.56 34.69 -24.30
C LEU A 64 0.23 34.03 -23.90
N THR A 65 -0.34 33.22 -24.78
CA THR A 65 -1.54 32.43 -24.45
C THR A 65 -1.10 31.14 -23.80
N GLN A 66 -1.24 31.05 -22.48
CA GLN A 66 -0.89 29.87 -21.71
C GLN A 66 -2.06 28.90 -21.65
N ASP A 67 -1.76 27.62 -21.84
CA ASP A 67 -2.71 26.54 -21.56
C ASP A 67 -2.74 26.31 -20.03
N ASP A 68 -3.93 26.35 -19.44
CA ASP A 68 -4.09 26.10 -18.02
C ASP A 68 -3.84 24.61 -17.72
N ALA A 69 -2.70 24.32 -17.09
CA ALA A 69 -2.46 23.00 -16.50
C ALA A 69 -3.23 22.91 -15.19
N THR A 70 -4.37 22.23 -15.19
CA THR A 70 -5.14 22.00 -13.96
C THR A 70 -4.44 20.96 -13.10
N ILE A 71 -3.82 21.40 -12.00
CA ILE A 71 -3.32 20.48 -10.98
C ILE A 71 -4.49 20.09 -10.08
N THR A 72 -4.90 18.84 -10.17
CA THR A 72 -5.89 18.26 -9.27
C THR A 72 -5.19 17.67 -8.05
N ALA A 73 -5.76 17.82 -6.87
CA ALA A 73 -5.26 17.22 -5.64
C ALA A 73 -6.38 16.43 -4.96
N ALA A 74 -6.06 15.24 -4.47
CA ALA A 74 -6.95 14.47 -3.62
C ALA A 74 -6.67 14.77 -2.15
N THR A 75 -7.73 15.02 -1.38
CA THR A 75 -7.61 15.24 0.06
C THR A 75 -7.70 13.91 0.79
N VAL A 76 -6.63 13.54 1.49
CA VAL A 76 -6.53 12.29 2.26
C VAL A 76 -6.61 12.61 3.74
N SER A 77 -7.58 12.05 4.45
CA SER A 77 -7.69 12.14 5.90
C SER A 77 -6.90 11.03 6.57
N LEU A 78 -6.06 11.37 7.54
CA LEU A 78 -5.20 10.44 8.24
C LEU A 78 -5.89 9.81 9.45
N THR A 79 -5.65 8.52 9.63
CA THR A 79 -6.04 7.76 10.82
C THR A 79 -4.85 7.03 11.38
N GLN A 80 -4.68 7.05 12.69
CA GLN A 80 -3.60 6.35 13.37
C GLN A 80 -4.04 4.91 13.70
N TYR A 81 -3.21 3.95 13.33
CA TYR A 81 -3.36 2.54 13.64
C TYR A 81 -2.18 2.07 14.48
N LYS A 82 -2.42 1.14 15.40
CA LYS A 82 -1.40 0.59 16.29
C LYS A 82 -1.49 -0.93 16.41
N ILE A 83 -0.35 -1.55 16.63
CA ILE A 83 -0.24 -2.93 17.10
C ILE A 83 0.62 -2.90 18.34
N SER A 84 0.10 -3.45 19.43
CA SER A 84 0.77 -3.50 20.71
C SER A 84 0.98 -4.94 21.15
N SER A 85 2.14 -5.20 21.73
CA SER A 85 2.47 -6.47 22.38
C SER A 85 2.97 -6.22 23.79
N ARG A 86 2.53 -7.07 24.71
CA ARG A 86 2.90 -7.02 26.12
C ARG A 86 3.67 -8.30 26.47
N PHE A 87 4.88 -8.14 26.97
CA PHE A 87 5.75 -9.24 27.33
C PHE A 87 5.92 -9.33 28.83
N THR A 88 5.76 -10.56 29.38
CA THR A 88 5.98 -10.81 30.78
C THR A 88 7.47 -11.00 31.08
N PRO A 89 7.94 -10.69 32.29
CA PRO A 89 9.34 -10.97 32.67
C PRO A 89 9.74 -12.44 32.52
N SER A 90 8.80 -13.36 32.75
CA SER A 90 9.03 -14.81 32.58
C SER A 90 9.31 -15.15 31.14
N ASN A 91 8.46 -14.65 30.21
CA ASN A 91 8.62 -14.91 28.78
C ASN A 91 9.97 -14.36 28.26
N LEU A 92 10.35 -13.16 28.70
CA LEU A 92 11.64 -12.56 28.35
C LEU A 92 12.83 -13.38 28.82
N LYS A 93 12.72 -14.01 30.01
CA LYS A 93 13.74 -14.90 30.53
C LYS A 93 13.82 -16.23 29.79
N ASP A 94 12.68 -16.82 29.46
CA ASP A 94 12.60 -18.17 28.90
C ASP A 94 13.00 -18.22 27.39
N TYR A 95 12.64 -17.18 26.61
CA TYR A 95 12.84 -17.17 25.16
C TYR A 95 13.94 -16.21 24.70
N GLY A 96 14.40 -15.31 25.57
CA GLY A 96 15.39 -14.28 25.22
C GLY A 96 14.79 -13.07 24.46
N ALA A 97 15.50 -11.95 24.53
CA ALA A 97 15.03 -10.68 23.97
C ALA A 97 14.93 -10.70 22.44
N ASP A 98 15.90 -11.33 21.76
CA ASP A 98 15.95 -11.35 20.29
C ASP A 98 14.77 -12.09 19.67
N PHE A 99 14.27 -13.14 20.32
CA PHE A 99 13.08 -13.85 19.85
C PHE A 99 11.86 -12.93 19.85
N PHE A 100 11.67 -12.15 20.92
CA PHE A 100 10.52 -11.23 21.01
C PHE A 100 10.63 -10.07 20.05
N VAL A 101 11.84 -9.51 19.87
CA VAL A 101 12.09 -8.45 18.89
C VAL A 101 11.70 -8.92 17.49
N ASN A 102 12.21 -10.08 17.06
CA ASN A 102 11.93 -10.61 15.73
C ASN A 102 10.44 -10.97 15.57
N ASN A 103 9.83 -11.59 16.57
CA ASN A 103 8.42 -11.93 16.53
C ASN A 103 7.52 -10.69 16.48
N PHE A 104 7.81 -9.67 17.30
CA PHE A 104 7.08 -8.41 17.28
C PHE A 104 7.20 -7.70 15.92
N VAL A 105 8.42 -7.61 15.36
CA VAL A 105 8.66 -6.98 14.06
C VAL A 105 7.84 -7.66 12.96
N GLN A 106 7.84 -9.00 12.92
CA GLN A 106 7.06 -9.75 11.92
C GLN A 106 5.55 -9.56 12.13
N THR A 107 5.06 -9.70 13.34
CA THR A 107 3.63 -9.58 13.67
C THR A 107 3.12 -8.17 13.36
N ALA A 108 3.85 -7.13 13.81
CA ALA A 108 3.48 -5.75 13.59
C ALA A 108 3.49 -5.39 12.09
N SER A 109 4.52 -5.82 11.35
CA SER A 109 4.62 -5.55 9.91
C SER A 109 3.50 -6.23 9.12
N ILE A 110 3.11 -7.48 9.45
CA ILE A 110 2.01 -8.17 8.78
C ILE A 110 0.68 -7.44 9.03
N GLY A 111 0.36 -7.16 10.29
CA GLY A 111 -0.92 -6.55 10.64
C GLY A 111 -1.06 -5.11 10.12
N LEU A 112 0.01 -4.30 10.17
CA LEU A 112 0.01 -2.96 9.62
C LEU A 112 -0.07 -2.98 8.08
N ALA A 113 0.66 -3.88 7.41
CA ALA A 113 0.58 -4.03 5.96
C ALA A 113 -0.83 -4.41 5.50
N GLN A 114 -1.44 -5.36 6.21
CA GLN A 114 -2.82 -5.77 5.94
C GLN A 114 -3.78 -4.60 6.07
N LYS A 115 -3.64 -3.79 7.13
CA LYS A 115 -4.49 -2.62 7.36
C LYS A 115 -4.30 -1.53 6.30
N VAL A 116 -3.08 -1.30 5.82
CA VAL A 116 -2.82 -0.38 4.71
C VAL A 116 -3.55 -0.84 3.45
N MET A 117 -3.40 -2.12 3.08
CA MET A 117 -4.06 -2.68 1.90
C MET A 117 -5.59 -2.67 2.03
N ASP A 118 -6.14 -2.98 3.20
CA ASP A 118 -7.58 -2.90 3.46
C ASP A 118 -8.10 -1.47 3.28
N THR A 119 -7.35 -0.47 3.78
CA THR A 119 -7.73 0.94 3.62
C THR A 119 -7.70 1.39 2.16
N ILE A 120 -6.71 0.93 1.38
CA ILE A 120 -6.65 1.17 -0.07
C ILE A 120 -7.84 0.49 -0.76
N ASN A 121 -8.09 -0.78 -0.46
CA ASN A 121 -9.16 -1.55 -1.09
C ASN A 121 -10.57 -1.03 -0.78
N THR A 122 -10.79 -0.41 0.39
CA THR A 122 -12.08 0.22 0.72
C THR A 122 -12.44 1.39 -0.20
N GLN A 123 -11.45 2.00 -0.87
CA GLN A 123 -11.68 3.03 -1.87
C GLN A 123 -12.16 2.46 -3.20
N VAL A 124 -11.91 1.16 -3.48
CA VAL A 124 -12.23 0.51 -4.76
C VAL A 124 -13.68 0.04 -4.77
N THR A 125 -14.59 0.96 -5.06
CA THR A 125 -16.05 0.72 -5.12
C THR A 125 -16.64 1.22 -6.44
N ALA A 126 -17.87 0.78 -6.77
CA ALA A 126 -18.60 1.26 -7.95
C ALA A 126 -18.87 2.77 -7.92
N ALA A 127 -19.08 3.32 -6.74
CA ALA A 127 -19.33 4.74 -6.56
C ALA A 127 -18.10 5.60 -6.88
N ASN A 128 -16.91 5.10 -6.53
CA ASN A 128 -15.65 5.80 -6.71
C ASN A 128 -15.06 5.61 -8.10
N TYR A 129 -15.18 4.38 -8.64
CA TYR A 129 -14.65 3.99 -9.95
C TYR A 129 -15.75 3.32 -10.75
N SER A 130 -16.38 4.06 -11.67
CA SER A 130 -17.55 3.59 -12.42
C SER A 130 -17.24 2.41 -13.35
N THR A 131 -16.01 2.34 -13.89
CA THR A 131 -15.63 1.27 -14.82
C THR A 131 -15.28 -0.02 -14.09
N GLY A 132 -15.94 -1.10 -14.47
CA GLY A 132 -15.68 -2.43 -13.95
C GLY A 132 -15.90 -3.48 -15.02
N ASN A 133 -15.00 -4.46 -15.09
CA ASN A 133 -15.12 -5.63 -15.93
C ASN A 133 -15.63 -6.80 -15.08
N THR A 134 -16.72 -7.42 -15.52
CA THR A 134 -17.16 -8.69 -14.94
C THR A 134 -16.40 -9.78 -15.69
N THR A 135 -15.58 -10.52 -14.98
CA THR A 135 -14.85 -11.66 -15.53
C THR A 135 -15.74 -12.90 -15.54
N GLY A 136 -15.39 -13.89 -16.36
CA GLY A 136 -16.01 -15.21 -16.29
C GLY A 136 -15.69 -15.92 -14.96
N ALA A 137 -15.88 -17.25 -14.94
CA ALA A 137 -15.56 -18.06 -13.77
C ALA A 137 -14.06 -17.98 -13.41
N ASP A 138 -13.19 -17.88 -14.42
CA ASP A 138 -11.73 -17.85 -14.29
C ASP A 138 -11.18 -16.57 -14.91
N LEU A 139 -10.18 -15.94 -14.29
CA LEU A 139 -9.48 -14.78 -14.85
C LEU A 139 -8.47 -15.25 -15.92
N SER A 140 -8.61 -14.72 -17.13
CA SER A 140 -7.71 -15.00 -18.25
C SER A 140 -6.81 -13.82 -18.63
N TYR A 141 -5.75 -14.11 -19.40
CA TYR A 141 -4.91 -13.08 -20.01
C TYR A 141 -5.71 -12.08 -20.84
N ALA A 142 -6.72 -12.55 -21.60
CA ALA A 142 -7.56 -11.69 -22.43
C ALA A 142 -8.33 -10.64 -21.61
N GLU A 143 -8.79 -10.97 -20.42
CA GLU A 143 -9.50 -10.05 -19.54
C GLU A 143 -8.58 -8.98 -18.95
N LEU A 144 -7.31 -9.35 -18.66
CA LEU A 144 -6.31 -8.35 -18.28
C LEU A 144 -5.99 -7.39 -19.43
N VAL A 145 -5.88 -7.89 -20.65
CA VAL A 145 -5.69 -7.07 -21.87
C VAL A 145 -6.88 -6.15 -22.07
N ALA A 146 -8.12 -6.61 -21.85
CA ALA A 146 -9.32 -5.78 -21.95
C ALA A 146 -9.31 -4.66 -20.89
N ALA A 147 -8.87 -4.95 -19.65
CA ALA A 147 -8.73 -3.94 -18.60
C ALA A 147 -7.65 -2.91 -18.97
N GLN A 148 -6.52 -3.35 -19.54
CA GLN A 148 -5.46 -2.44 -20.02
C GLN A 148 -5.96 -1.53 -21.16
N LYS A 149 -6.70 -2.09 -22.12
CA LYS A 149 -7.32 -1.32 -23.18
C LYS A 149 -8.24 -0.23 -22.61
N ALA A 150 -9.06 -0.55 -21.63
CA ALA A 150 -9.94 0.44 -21.00
C ALA A 150 -9.16 1.58 -20.30
N LEU A 151 -8.00 1.28 -19.71
CA LEU A 151 -7.09 2.28 -19.14
C LEU A 151 -6.40 3.12 -20.24
N ASP A 152 -6.07 2.52 -21.38
CA ASP A 152 -5.53 3.26 -22.52
C ASP A 152 -6.57 4.23 -23.11
N ASP A 153 -7.80 3.77 -23.29
CA ASP A 153 -8.92 4.60 -23.76
C ASP A 153 -9.19 5.78 -22.80
N ALA A 154 -9.00 5.56 -21.48
CA ALA A 154 -9.10 6.58 -20.43
C ALA A 154 -7.84 7.46 -20.31
N LYS A 155 -6.79 7.21 -21.11
CA LYS A 155 -5.48 7.90 -21.05
C LYS A 155 -4.88 7.88 -19.64
N ALA A 156 -5.01 6.74 -18.95
CA ALA A 156 -4.41 6.54 -17.64
C ALA A 156 -2.88 6.46 -17.75
N PRO A 157 -2.11 7.15 -16.90
CA PRO A 157 -0.66 7.14 -16.96
C PRO A 157 -0.05 5.77 -16.66
N SER A 158 1.22 5.59 -17.03
CA SER A 158 2.04 4.43 -16.71
C SER A 158 3.09 4.83 -15.66
N PRO A 159 3.69 3.86 -14.89
CA PRO A 159 3.49 2.42 -14.95
C PRO A 159 2.18 1.97 -14.31
N ARG A 160 1.63 0.86 -14.80
CA ARG A 160 0.37 0.30 -14.29
C ARG A 160 0.63 -0.91 -13.41
N TYR A 161 -0.31 -1.16 -12.52
CA TYR A 161 -0.24 -2.28 -11.59
C TYR A 161 -1.62 -2.93 -11.43
N ALA A 162 -1.61 -4.22 -11.11
CA ALA A 162 -2.78 -5.02 -10.85
C ALA A 162 -2.69 -5.63 -9.45
N VAL A 163 -3.74 -5.54 -8.68
CA VAL A 163 -3.87 -6.22 -7.38
C VAL A 163 -4.97 -7.25 -7.52
N LEU A 164 -4.63 -8.51 -7.28
CA LEU A 164 -5.51 -9.65 -7.50
C LEU A 164 -5.61 -10.48 -6.23
N ASN A 165 -6.78 -11.08 -6.01
CA ASN A 165 -6.94 -12.08 -4.96
C ASN A 165 -6.23 -13.40 -5.31
N SER A 166 -6.16 -14.31 -4.34
CA SER A 166 -5.47 -15.58 -4.51
C SER A 166 -6.09 -16.47 -5.61
N THR A 167 -7.40 -16.39 -5.80
CA THR A 167 -8.11 -17.15 -6.84
C THR A 167 -7.67 -16.70 -8.22
N TYR A 168 -7.73 -15.41 -8.50
CA TYR A 168 -7.32 -14.84 -9.79
C TYR A 168 -5.83 -15.05 -10.08
N ILE A 169 -4.99 -15.01 -9.06
CA ILE A 169 -3.57 -15.37 -9.21
C ILE A 169 -3.42 -16.85 -9.62
N ALA A 170 -4.22 -17.74 -9.00
CA ALA A 170 -4.19 -19.17 -9.37
C ALA A 170 -4.68 -19.41 -10.80
N ASP A 171 -5.68 -18.64 -11.25
CA ASP A 171 -6.21 -18.76 -12.62
C ASP A 171 -5.17 -18.32 -13.65
N LEU A 172 -4.50 -17.17 -13.41
CA LEU A 172 -3.43 -16.72 -14.30
C LEU A 172 -2.25 -17.69 -14.36
N ARG A 173 -1.93 -18.36 -13.26
CA ARG A 173 -0.89 -19.41 -13.25
C ARG A 173 -1.28 -20.66 -14.03
N LYS A 174 -2.56 -20.90 -14.27
CA LYS A 174 -3.08 -22.01 -15.09
C LYS A 174 -3.32 -21.61 -16.54
N ASP A 175 -3.37 -20.29 -16.84
CA ASP A 175 -3.67 -19.81 -18.20
C ASP A 175 -2.61 -20.29 -19.20
N THR A 176 -3.05 -21.08 -20.16
CA THR A 176 -2.16 -21.69 -21.18
C THR A 176 -1.47 -20.67 -22.07
N THR A 177 -2.07 -19.48 -22.25
CA THR A 177 -1.47 -18.39 -23.01
C THR A 177 -0.23 -17.85 -22.29
N ILE A 178 -0.28 -17.77 -20.96
CA ILE A 178 0.83 -17.28 -20.13
C ILE A 178 1.87 -18.39 -19.94
N VAL A 179 1.43 -19.58 -19.57
CA VAL A 179 2.32 -20.74 -19.30
C VAL A 179 3.02 -21.23 -20.56
N GLY A 180 2.37 -21.14 -21.73
CA GLY A 180 2.95 -21.49 -23.02
C GLY A 180 4.05 -20.54 -23.50
N ASN A 181 4.24 -19.38 -22.86
CA ASN A 181 5.32 -18.46 -23.17
C ASN A 181 6.64 -18.98 -22.57
N ASN A 182 7.66 -19.17 -23.43
CA ASN A 182 8.95 -19.77 -23.03
C ASN A 182 9.67 -19.01 -21.89
N VAL A 183 9.48 -17.70 -21.76
CA VAL A 183 10.13 -16.86 -20.74
C VAL A 183 9.27 -16.73 -19.49
N LEU A 184 8.02 -16.30 -19.64
CA LEU A 184 7.10 -16.13 -18.52
C LEU A 184 6.69 -17.46 -17.91
N GLY A 185 6.39 -18.46 -18.73
CA GLY A 185 6.00 -19.78 -18.27
C GLY A 185 7.07 -20.45 -17.42
N ALA A 186 8.35 -20.35 -17.81
CA ALA A 186 9.45 -20.90 -17.04
C ALA A 186 9.59 -20.26 -15.64
N ASN A 187 9.41 -18.95 -15.53
CA ASN A 187 9.48 -18.23 -14.25
C ASN A 187 8.27 -18.58 -13.36
N ILE A 188 7.07 -18.67 -13.94
CA ILE A 188 5.85 -19.04 -13.19
C ILE A 188 5.96 -20.45 -12.65
N ILE A 189 6.46 -21.40 -13.45
CA ILE A 189 6.60 -22.80 -13.03
C ILE A 189 7.66 -22.93 -11.94
N ARG A 190 8.77 -22.21 -12.05
CA ARG A 190 9.88 -22.31 -11.11
C ARG A 190 9.65 -21.52 -9.83
N ASP A 191 9.30 -20.24 -9.94
CA ASP A 191 9.30 -19.28 -8.84
C ASP A 191 7.89 -18.85 -8.42
N GLY A 192 6.88 -19.15 -9.24
CA GLY A 192 5.49 -18.71 -9.03
C GLY A 192 5.28 -17.20 -9.19
N ASP A 193 6.29 -16.46 -9.67
CA ASP A 193 6.21 -15.02 -9.89
C ASP A 193 5.56 -14.72 -11.24
N LEU A 194 4.52 -13.92 -11.22
CA LEU A 194 3.80 -13.46 -12.42
C LEU A 194 4.45 -12.24 -13.07
N GLY A 195 5.24 -11.47 -12.32
CA GLY A 195 5.95 -10.31 -12.83
C GLY A 195 5.05 -9.25 -13.47
N ILE A 196 5.33 -8.92 -14.73
CA ILE A 196 4.54 -7.98 -15.53
C ILE A 196 3.76 -8.75 -16.58
N ILE A 197 2.44 -8.67 -16.53
CA ILE A 197 1.52 -9.29 -17.48
C ILE A 197 0.68 -8.20 -18.14
N ALA A 198 0.55 -8.25 -19.46
CA ALA A 198 -0.22 -7.28 -20.25
C ALA A 198 0.14 -5.80 -19.96
N GLY A 199 1.39 -5.53 -19.56
CA GLY A 199 1.83 -4.17 -19.23
C GLY A 199 1.54 -3.70 -17.80
N ALA A 200 0.92 -4.54 -16.96
CA ALA A 200 0.72 -4.26 -15.54
C ALA A 200 1.59 -5.16 -14.67
N ARG A 201 2.17 -4.59 -13.62
CA ARG A 201 2.84 -5.37 -12.58
C ARG A 201 1.81 -5.99 -11.65
N VAL A 202 1.85 -7.32 -11.52
CA VAL A 202 0.86 -8.08 -10.76
C VAL A 202 1.30 -8.25 -9.31
N TYR A 203 0.39 -7.92 -8.39
CA TYR A 203 0.57 -8.11 -6.96
C TYR A 203 -0.55 -8.99 -6.41
N GLN A 204 -0.21 -9.89 -5.52
CA GLN A 204 -1.17 -10.74 -4.82
C GLN A 204 -1.58 -10.09 -3.49
N PHE A 205 -2.90 -10.05 -3.24
CA PHE A 205 -3.43 -9.71 -1.93
C PHE A 205 -4.55 -10.68 -1.54
N ALA A 206 -4.26 -11.62 -0.64
CA ALA A 206 -5.14 -12.74 -0.30
C ALA A 206 -6.49 -12.30 0.31
N ASN A 207 -6.50 -11.20 1.07
CA ASN A 207 -7.68 -10.74 1.83
C ASN A 207 -8.37 -9.54 1.15
N LEU A 208 -8.48 -9.56 -0.18
CA LEU A 208 -9.20 -8.53 -0.92
C LEU A 208 -10.68 -8.53 -0.51
N ALA A 209 -11.18 -7.42 0.02
CA ALA A 209 -12.59 -7.30 0.37
C ALA A 209 -13.46 -7.27 -0.90
N ALA A 210 -14.58 -8.00 -0.86
CA ALA A 210 -15.50 -8.08 -2.01
C ALA A 210 -16.26 -6.77 -2.30
N ASN A 211 -16.26 -5.79 -1.40
CA ASN A 211 -16.87 -4.45 -1.50
C ASN A 211 -18.31 -4.47 -2.01
N SER A 212 -19.10 -5.48 -1.63
CA SER A 212 -20.49 -5.71 -2.06
C SER A 212 -20.66 -5.91 -3.58
N GLU A 213 -19.56 -6.19 -4.31
CA GLU A 213 -19.57 -6.33 -5.77
C GLU A 213 -18.93 -7.62 -6.27
N ASN A 214 -18.59 -8.55 -5.39
CA ASN A 214 -17.73 -9.69 -5.71
C ASN A 214 -16.38 -9.25 -6.31
N LEU A 215 -15.79 -8.17 -5.77
CA LEU A 215 -14.50 -7.65 -6.22
C LEU A 215 -13.42 -8.71 -5.96
N ALA A 216 -12.73 -9.13 -7.01
CA ALA A 216 -11.65 -10.11 -6.93
C ALA A 216 -10.30 -9.55 -7.34
N GLY A 217 -10.27 -8.36 -7.92
CA GLY A 217 -9.07 -7.64 -8.30
C GLY A 217 -9.35 -6.26 -8.87
N TRP A 218 -8.29 -5.55 -9.17
CA TRP A 218 -8.35 -4.27 -9.87
C TRP A 218 -7.03 -3.97 -10.57
N VAL A 219 -7.10 -3.21 -11.66
CA VAL A 219 -5.94 -2.74 -12.42
C VAL A 219 -5.97 -1.22 -12.44
N ALA A 220 -4.83 -0.60 -12.18
CA ALA A 220 -4.78 0.85 -12.02
C ALA A 220 -3.50 1.50 -12.52
N GLY A 221 -3.60 2.79 -12.84
CA GLY A 221 -2.47 3.70 -13.00
C GLY A 221 -2.05 4.35 -11.68
N PRO A 222 -0.90 5.03 -11.63
CA PRO A 222 -0.32 5.59 -10.40
C PRO A 222 -1.17 6.70 -9.77
N ASP A 223 -1.99 7.39 -10.52
CA ASP A 223 -2.86 8.48 -10.08
C ASP A 223 -4.27 8.03 -9.67
N ALA A 224 -4.56 6.72 -9.75
CA ALA A 224 -5.87 6.18 -9.43
C ALA A 224 -6.23 6.33 -7.96
N ILE A 225 -5.30 6.05 -7.08
CA ILE A 225 -5.47 6.12 -5.62
C ILE A 225 -4.44 7.07 -5.06
N ALA A 226 -4.88 7.99 -4.21
CA ALA A 226 -4.02 8.88 -3.46
C ALA A 226 -3.78 8.28 -2.07
N PHE A 227 -2.52 8.20 -1.67
CA PHE A 227 -2.10 7.71 -0.37
C PHE A 227 -1.30 8.79 0.36
N ALA A 228 -1.54 8.94 1.65
CA ALA A 228 -0.75 9.85 2.47
C ALA A 228 -0.42 9.20 3.81
N SER A 229 0.76 9.48 4.31
CA SER A 229 1.17 9.09 5.65
C SER A 229 1.90 10.22 6.38
N ALA A 230 1.91 10.15 7.70
CA ALA A 230 2.64 11.05 8.58
C ALA A 230 3.12 10.29 9.81
N LEU A 231 4.11 10.85 10.51
CA LEU A 231 4.45 10.37 11.84
C LEU A 231 3.41 10.90 12.85
N PRO A 232 2.91 10.04 13.77
CA PRO A 232 2.08 10.52 14.87
C PRO A 232 2.85 11.51 15.74
N ASP A 233 2.13 12.49 16.27
CA ASP A 233 2.69 13.36 17.30
C ASP A 233 2.94 12.55 18.58
N SER A 234 4.16 12.60 19.08
CA SER A 234 4.61 11.82 20.23
C SER A 234 5.19 12.66 21.33
N GLU A 235 5.06 14.00 21.24
CA GLU A 235 5.57 14.87 22.28
C GLU A 235 4.90 14.53 23.63
N GLY A 236 5.72 14.12 24.58
CA GLY A 236 5.31 14.03 25.99
C GLY A 236 4.52 12.80 26.39
N ILE A 237 4.69 11.62 25.75
CA ILE A 237 4.12 10.38 26.29
C ILE A 237 5.00 9.90 27.48
N PRO A 238 4.59 10.15 28.75
CA PRO A 238 5.43 9.80 29.89
C PRO A 238 5.62 8.28 30.01
N GLY A 239 6.86 7.88 30.31
CA GLY A 239 7.17 6.46 30.57
C GLY A 239 7.40 5.61 29.32
N PHE A 240 7.41 6.20 28.13
CA PHE A 240 7.74 5.51 26.89
C PHE A 240 8.96 6.14 26.21
N GLU A 241 9.85 5.26 25.73
CA GLU A 241 10.87 5.64 24.75
C GLU A 241 10.26 5.57 23.35
N VAL A 242 10.46 6.61 22.57
CA VAL A 242 9.87 6.76 21.23
C VAL A 242 10.98 6.73 20.19
N SER A 243 10.77 5.94 19.16
CA SER A 243 11.65 5.93 17.98
C SER A 243 10.85 5.96 16.69
N ASN A 244 11.28 6.80 15.77
CA ASN A 244 10.66 6.99 14.47
C ASN A 244 11.59 6.47 13.37
N ALA A 245 11.01 5.81 12.37
CA ALA A 245 11.70 5.43 11.14
C ALA A 245 10.84 5.83 9.94
N THR A 246 11.48 6.37 8.90
CA THR A 246 10.80 6.81 7.68
C THR A 246 11.49 6.24 6.46
N ASP A 247 10.70 5.85 5.46
CA ASP A 247 11.19 5.46 4.14
C ASP A 247 10.74 6.48 3.09
N ALA A 248 11.72 7.15 2.48
CA ALA A 248 11.45 8.18 1.48
C ALA A 248 10.90 7.61 0.16
N GLY A 249 11.16 6.32 -0.13
CA GLY A 249 10.74 5.69 -1.39
C GLY A 249 9.25 5.38 -1.44
N THR A 250 8.69 4.91 -0.32
CA THR A 250 7.26 4.57 -0.21
C THR A 250 6.45 5.65 0.49
N GLY A 251 7.12 6.62 1.10
CA GLY A 251 6.46 7.65 1.89
C GLY A 251 5.80 7.11 3.18
N LEU A 252 6.36 6.05 3.76
CA LEU A 252 5.87 5.48 5.02
C LEU A 252 6.71 5.96 6.20
N GLY A 253 6.03 6.26 7.31
CA GLY A 253 6.67 6.57 8.58
C GLY A 253 6.09 5.74 9.71
N VAL A 254 6.93 4.92 10.36
CA VAL A 254 6.56 4.07 11.49
C VAL A 254 7.15 4.66 12.77
N GLN A 255 6.34 4.71 13.80
CA GLN A 255 6.76 5.06 15.15
C GLN A 255 6.65 3.82 16.04
N VAL A 256 7.68 3.56 16.85
CA VAL A 256 7.68 2.51 17.85
C VAL A 256 7.84 3.13 19.23
N LEU A 257 6.96 2.75 20.13
CA LEU A 257 6.95 3.12 21.53
C LEU A 257 7.33 1.90 22.37
N VAL A 258 8.30 2.07 23.24
CA VAL A 258 8.73 1.02 24.18
C VAL A 258 8.62 1.56 25.60
N GLY A 259 7.88 0.89 26.44
CA GLY A 259 7.67 1.31 27.83
C GLY A 259 7.64 0.13 28.80
N MET A 260 8.08 0.38 30.02
CA MET A 260 8.04 -0.60 31.10
C MET A 260 6.96 -0.20 32.10
N GLU A 261 6.04 -1.10 32.36
CA GLU A 261 5.07 -0.90 33.44
C GLU A 261 5.71 -1.11 34.83
N GLN A 262 5.13 -0.50 35.87
CA GLN A 262 5.57 -0.69 37.26
C GLN A 262 5.53 -2.17 37.71
N SER A 263 4.67 -2.97 37.08
CA SER A 263 4.56 -4.42 37.29
C SER A 263 5.65 -5.24 36.60
N GLY A 264 6.61 -4.59 35.91
CA GLY A 264 7.71 -5.26 35.20
C GLY A 264 7.37 -5.81 33.83
N PHE A 265 6.19 -5.51 33.28
CA PHE A 265 5.85 -5.87 31.91
C PHE A 265 6.47 -4.89 30.91
N LEU A 266 7.00 -5.43 29.84
CA LEU A 266 7.49 -4.65 28.70
C LEU A 266 6.37 -4.50 27.66
N ASN A 267 5.99 -3.25 27.39
CA ASN A 267 5.03 -2.92 26.34
C ASN A 267 5.76 -2.37 25.14
N VAL A 268 5.50 -2.96 23.98
CA VAL A 268 6.02 -2.49 22.69
C VAL A 268 4.84 -2.21 21.79
N THR A 269 4.78 -1.01 21.23
CA THR A 269 3.69 -0.58 20.35
C THR A 269 4.27 -0.01 19.08
N ALA A 270 3.91 -0.57 17.92
CA ALA A 270 4.19 0.01 16.61
C ALA A 270 2.96 0.78 16.13
N THR A 271 3.14 2.01 15.72
CA THR A 271 2.09 2.88 15.21
C THR A 271 2.40 3.35 13.79
N LEU A 272 1.37 3.42 12.98
CA LEU A 272 1.41 3.92 11.62
C LEU A 272 0.22 4.86 11.43
N MET A 273 0.47 6.07 10.95
CA MET A 273 -0.58 7.03 10.62
C MET A 273 -0.65 7.20 9.12
N PHE A 274 -1.79 6.86 8.52
CA PHE A 274 -1.98 6.91 7.08
C PHE A 274 -3.45 7.04 6.70
N GLY A 275 -3.67 7.33 5.43
CA GLY A 275 -4.99 7.36 4.81
C GLY A 275 -4.89 7.09 3.31
N ALA A 276 -6.02 6.75 2.72
CA ALA A 276 -6.18 6.64 1.28
C ALA A 276 -7.45 7.36 0.84
N ALA A 277 -7.42 7.93 -0.36
CA ALA A 277 -8.56 8.57 -0.98
C ALA A 277 -8.62 8.24 -2.48
N VAL A 278 -9.77 8.51 -3.08
CA VAL A 278 -9.92 8.39 -4.53
C VAL A 278 -9.07 9.46 -5.20
N GLY A 279 -8.22 9.02 -6.12
CA GLY A 279 -7.48 9.91 -7.00
C GLY A 279 -8.28 10.16 -8.29
N ARG A 280 -7.72 9.76 -9.43
CA ARG A 280 -8.40 9.87 -10.73
C ARG A 280 -9.32 8.67 -10.94
N SER A 281 -10.62 8.90 -10.92
CA SER A 281 -11.65 7.84 -11.01
C SER A 281 -11.61 7.03 -12.31
N THR A 282 -11.07 7.58 -13.41
CA THR A 282 -10.94 6.89 -14.69
C THR A 282 -9.68 6.05 -14.83
N SER A 283 -8.75 6.13 -13.86
CA SER A 283 -7.45 5.43 -13.91
C SER A 283 -7.48 4.08 -13.18
N LEU A 284 -8.64 3.56 -12.82
CA LEU A 284 -8.79 2.25 -12.20
C LEU A 284 -9.95 1.47 -12.82
N ILE A 285 -9.69 0.21 -13.12
CA ILE A 285 -10.68 -0.77 -13.60
C ILE A 285 -10.85 -1.85 -12.54
N ARG A 286 -12.07 -2.03 -12.07
CA ARG A 286 -12.45 -3.07 -11.10
C ARG A 286 -12.65 -4.40 -11.83
N LEU A 287 -12.10 -5.48 -11.29
CA LEU A 287 -12.31 -6.86 -11.77
C LEU A 287 -13.23 -7.58 -10.79
N LYS A 288 -14.39 -8.02 -11.28
CA LYS A 288 -15.43 -8.64 -10.47
C LYS A 288 -15.71 -10.05 -10.97
N THR A 289 -15.96 -10.98 -10.06
CA THR A 289 -16.52 -12.29 -10.43
C THR A 289 -18.02 -12.16 -10.77
N ALA A 290 -18.48 -13.03 -11.65
CA ALA A 290 -19.90 -13.11 -12.02
C ALA A 290 -20.78 -13.48 -10.83
#